data_cbb747a8c70717d85a8516ff3c36a2d7
#
_entry.id   cbb747a8c70717d85a8516ff3c36a2d7
#
_cell.length_a   1.000
_cell.length_b   1.000
_cell.length_c   1.000
_cell.angle_alpha   90.00
_cell.angle_beta   90.00
_cell.angle_gamma   90.00
#
_symmetry.space_group_name_H-M   'P 1'
#
loop_
_entity.id
_entity.type
_entity.pdbx_description
1 polymer ?
#
loop_
_entity_poly.entity_id
_entity_poly.type
_entity_poly.pdbx_seq_one_letter_code
_entity_poly.pdbx_strand_id
1 'polypeptide(L)'
;MTIENEALTLKKRFRGYFPVVVDVETAGFNAQTDALLEICAVTLSMDENGDLHPASTIHFHIEPFEGANLEKEALEFNGIRDPFSPLRGAVSEQEALKEIYKLIRKEQKAADCSRAIMVAHNAAFDLGFVNAANERCKLKRVPFHPFATFDTATLSGLAYGQTVLAKACKAAGMEFDNREAHSALYDTQQTAELFCGIVNKWKYLGGWYACRRRIISKHNILGKV
;
A
#
# COMPACT_ATOMS: atom_id res chain seq x y z
N MET A 1 17.34 0.21 36.37
CA MET A 1 17.01 0.95 35.13
C MET A 1 15.66 0.44 34.66
N THR A 2 14.61 1.15 35.01
CA THR A 2 13.26 0.92 34.52
C THR A 2 13.27 1.13 32.99
N ILE A 3 13.06 0.08 32.23
CA ILE A 3 12.84 0.19 30.79
C ILE A 3 11.46 0.84 30.66
N GLU A 4 11.45 2.15 30.38
CA GLU A 4 10.23 2.85 30.00
C GLU A 4 9.63 2.03 28.84
N ASN A 5 8.39 1.61 29.02
CA ASN A 5 7.62 0.91 28.01
C ASN A 5 7.19 1.98 26.99
N GLU A 6 8.15 2.40 26.12
CA GLU A 6 7.87 3.39 25.09
C GLU A 6 6.73 2.89 24.22
N ALA A 7 5.64 3.66 24.14
CA ALA A 7 4.47 3.33 23.33
C ALA A 7 4.87 2.97 21.90
N LEU A 8 4.32 1.88 21.38
CA LEU A 8 4.49 1.45 20.01
C LEU A 8 3.69 2.40 19.10
N THR A 9 4.34 2.96 18.09
CA THR A 9 3.72 3.88 17.13
C THR A 9 4.18 3.55 15.72
N LEU A 10 3.36 3.91 14.71
CA LEU A 10 3.73 3.80 13.30
C LEU A 10 5.06 4.49 13.01
N LYS A 11 5.27 5.67 13.57
CA LYS A 11 6.52 6.42 13.45
C LYS A 11 7.75 5.61 13.88
N LYS A 12 7.67 4.92 15.00
CA LYS A 12 8.77 4.09 15.51
C LYS A 12 8.91 2.80 14.72
N ARG A 13 7.77 2.21 14.33
CA ARG A 13 7.75 0.94 13.59
C ARG A 13 8.41 1.04 12.22
N PHE A 14 8.18 2.14 11.51
CA PHE A 14 8.61 2.34 10.13
C PHE A 14 9.57 3.53 9.96
N ARG A 15 10.32 3.90 10.98
CA ARG A 15 11.34 4.96 10.91
C ARG A 15 10.77 6.31 10.44
N GLY A 16 9.59 6.67 10.91
CA GLY A 16 8.91 7.92 10.53
C GLY A 16 8.14 7.84 9.23
N TYR A 17 8.10 6.70 8.56
CA TYR A 17 7.24 6.48 7.40
C TYR A 17 5.82 6.11 7.81
N PHE A 18 4.86 6.60 7.04
CA PHE A 18 3.43 6.30 7.14
C PHE A 18 3.05 5.36 5.99
N PRO A 19 2.84 4.05 6.24
CA PRO A 19 2.47 3.12 5.18
C PRO A 19 1.04 3.39 4.71
N VAL A 20 0.86 3.42 3.38
CA VAL A 20 -0.43 3.56 2.72
C VAL A 20 -0.52 2.50 1.64
N VAL A 21 -1.54 1.66 1.71
CA VAL A 21 -1.76 0.62 0.71
C VAL A 21 -2.45 1.24 -0.49
N VAL A 22 -1.94 0.95 -1.68
CA VAL A 22 -2.47 1.48 -2.95
C VAL A 22 -2.57 0.33 -3.93
N ASP A 23 -3.62 0.36 -4.73
CA ASP A 23 -3.80 -0.50 -5.89
C ASP A 23 -4.41 0.30 -7.03
N VAL A 24 -4.04 -0.03 -8.27
CA VAL A 24 -4.50 0.67 -9.48
C VAL A 24 -4.98 -0.32 -10.53
N GLU A 25 -6.08 0.04 -11.22
CA GLU A 25 -6.50 -0.60 -12.46
C GLU A 25 -6.12 0.28 -13.64
N THR A 26 -5.59 -0.33 -14.69
CA THR A 26 -4.98 0.38 -15.81
C THR A 26 -5.42 -0.19 -17.17
N ALA A 27 -5.28 0.61 -18.21
CA ALA A 27 -5.60 0.21 -19.58
C ALA A 27 -4.40 -0.43 -20.31
N GLY A 28 -3.40 -0.90 -19.60
CA GLY A 28 -2.19 -1.53 -20.13
C GLY A 28 -1.05 -1.49 -19.13
N PHE A 29 0.18 -1.76 -19.58
CA PHE A 29 1.35 -1.91 -18.70
C PHE A 29 2.31 -0.72 -18.74
N ASN A 30 2.15 0.21 -19.68
CA ASN A 30 3.03 1.36 -19.83
C ASN A 30 2.45 2.60 -19.15
N ALA A 31 2.93 2.94 -17.96
CA ALA A 31 2.46 4.06 -17.17
C ALA A 31 2.55 5.44 -17.87
N GLN A 32 3.39 5.58 -18.90
CA GLN A 32 3.53 6.84 -19.65
C GLN A 32 2.43 7.03 -20.69
N THR A 33 1.94 5.95 -21.28
CA THR A 33 1.00 5.98 -22.41
C THR A 33 -0.38 5.45 -22.07
N ASP A 34 -0.49 4.51 -21.14
CA ASP A 34 -1.72 3.80 -20.87
C ASP A 34 -2.53 4.48 -19.75
N ALA A 35 -3.84 4.45 -19.86
CA ALA A 35 -4.70 5.12 -18.90
C ALA A 35 -4.65 4.48 -17.51
N LEU A 36 -4.59 5.31 -16.47
CA LEU A 36 -4.99 4.95 -15.13
C LEU A 36 -6.53 5.00 -15.07
N LEU A 37 -7.18 3.90 -14.70
CA LEU A 37 -8.64 3.76 -14.75
C LEU A 37 -9.30 3.72 -13.38
N GLU A 38 -8.62 3.16 -12.39
CA GLU A 38 -9.06 3.17 -10.99
C GLU A 38 -7.86 3.35 -10.07
N ILE A 39 -8.09 3.95 -8.93
CA ILE A 39 -7.12 4.00 -7.84
C ILE A 39 -7.84 3.88 -6.51
N CYS A 40 -7.33 3.02 -5.66
CA CYS A 40 -7.76 2.94 -4.27
C CYS A 40 -6.56 3.14 -3.34
N ALA A 41 -6.79 3.77 -2.20
CA ALA A 41 -5.82 3.90 -1.15
C ALA A 41 -6.44 3.55 0.20
N VAL A 42 -5.74 2.73 0.99
CA VAL A 42 -6.11 2.37 2.36
C VAL A 42 -4.98 2.82 3.29
N THR A 43 -5.32 3.69 4.24
CA THR A 43 -4.40 4.08 5.31
C THR A 43 -4.38 3.03 6.41
N LEU A 44 -3.33 3.03 7.22
CA LEU A 44 -3.18 2.07 8.31
C LEU A 44 -3.11 2.77 9.66
N SER A 45 -3.65 2.13 10.68
CA SER A 45 -3.53 2.51 12.07
C SER A 45 -2.74 1.47 12.86
N MET A 46 -2.28 1.85 14.04
CA MET A 46 -1.62 0.95 14.98
C MET A 46 -2.32 1.07 16.33
N ASP A 47 -2.70 -0.04 16.92
CA ASP A 47 -3.32 -0.09 18.24
C ASP A 47 -2.28 0.00 19.39
N GLU A 48 -2.76 -0.02 20.63
CA GLU A 48 -1.94 0.04 21.84
C GLU A 48 -1.02 -1.18 22.01
N ASN A 49 -1.37 -2.32 21.40
CA ASN A 49 -0.56 -3.53 21.39
C ASN A 49 0.53 -3.47 20.31
N GLY A 50 0.50 -2.46 19.43
CA GLY A 50 1.39 -2.30 18.30
C GLY A 50 1.01 -3.17 17.10
N ASP A 51 -0.26 -3.60 17.00
CA ASP A 51 -0.79 -4.29 15.85
C ASP A 51 -1.33 -3.31 14.82
N LEU A 52 -1.07 -3.60 13.54
CA LEU A 52 -1.55 -2.82 12.41
C LEU A 52 -2.95 -3.26 12.00
N HIS A 53 -3.74 -2.28 11.62
CA HIS A 53 -5.08 -2.47 11.09
C HIS A 53 -5.33 -1.52 9.93
N PRO A 54 -6.11 -1.93 8.90
CA PRO A 54 -6.67 -1.01 7.92
C PRO A 54 -7.50 0.08 8.63
N ALA A 55 -7.46 1.31 8.10
CA ALA A 55 -8.17 2.44 8.70
C ALA A 55 -9.12 3.09 7.71
N SER A 56 -8.72 4.17 7.04
CA SER A 56 -9.57 4.88 6.08
C SER A 56 -9.34 4.37 4.66
N THR A 57 -10.43 4.19 3.90
CA THR A 57 -10.40 3.82 2.48
C THR A 57 -10.90 4.98 1.64
N ILE A 58 -10.23 5.24 0.52
CA ILE A 58 -10.66 6.19 -0.51
C ILE A 58 -10.43 5.58 -1.90
N HIS A 59 -11.44 5.62 -2.74
CA HIS A 59 -11.44 4.99 -4.07
C HIS A 59 -12.00 5.95 -5.11
N PHE A 60 -11.42 5.94 -6.31
CA PHE A 60 -11.89 6.69 -7.46
C PHE A 60 -11.82 5.87 -8.74
N HIS A 61 -12.86 5.96 -9.56
CA HIS A 61 -12.76 5.71 -10.99
C HIS A 61 -12.13 6.93 -11.65
N ILE A 62 -11.27 6.71 -12.63
CA ILE A 62 -10.52 7.79 -13.28
C ILE A 62 -10.87 7.84 -14.77
N GLU A 63 -11.05 9.04 -15.29
CA GLU A 63 -11.19 9.29 -16.72
C GLU A 63 -9.84 9.13 -17.41
N PRO A 64 -9.77 8.41 -18.55
CA PRO A 64 -8.56 8.36 -19.33
C PRO A 64 -8.09 9.78 -19.71
N PHE A 65 -6.80 10.06 -19.56
CA PHE A 65 -6.24 11.33 -20.00
C PHE A 65 -6.25 11.43 -21.53
N GLU A 66 -6.22 12.65 -22.07
CA GLU A 66 -6.25 12.91 -23.53
C GLU A 66 -5.09 12.22 -24.24
N GLY A 67 -5.38 11.40 -25.23
CA GLY A 67 -4.39 10.61 -25.98
C GLY A 67 -3.90 9.34 -25.26
N ALA A 68 -4.52 8.96 -24.15
CA ALA A 68 -4.19 7.71 -23.47
C ALA A 68 -4.46 6.48 -24.36
N ASN A 69 -3.56 5.52 -24.29
CA ASN A 69 -3.78 4.21 -24.88
C ASN A 69 -4.75 3.40 -24.01
N LEU A 70 -5.62 2.62 -24.66
CA LEU A 70 -6.64 1.77 -24.06
C LEU A 70 -6.52 0.38 -24.68
N GLU A 71 -5.74 -0.49 -24.05
CA GLU A 71 -5.57 -1.87 -24.52
C GLU A 71 -6.83 -2.69 -24.23
N LYS A 72 -7.39 -3.27 -25.26
CA LYS A 72 -8.65 -4.03 -25.16
C LYS A 72 -8.56 -5.17 -24.16
N GLU A 73 -7.46 -5.89 -24.19
CA GLU A 73 -7.19 -7.02 -23.31
C GLU A 73 -7.14 -6.59 -21.83
N ALA A 74 -6.56 -5.42 -21.53
CA ALA A 74 -6.51 -4.87 -20.18
C ALA A 74 -7.92 -4.44 -19.71
N LEU A 75 -8.70 -3.80 -20.58
CA LEU A 75 -10.07 -3.41 -20.27
C LEU A 75 -10.97 -4.64 -20.02
N GLU A 76 -10.82 -5.69 -20.82
CA GLU A 76 -11.53 -6.96 -20.63
C GLU A 76 -11.13 -7.64 -19.32
N PHE A 77 -9.84 -7.62 -18.97
CA PHE A 77 -9.31 -8.19 -17.75
C PHE A 77 -9.86 -7.50 -16.49
N ASN A 78 -9.92 -6.17 -16.50
CA ASN A 78 -10.44 -5.38 -15.38
C ASN A 78 -11.98 -5.27 -15.40
N GLY A 79 -12.66 -5.86 -16.39
CA GLY A 79 -14.11 -5.77 -16.54
C GLY A 79 -14.64 -4.36 -16.92
N ILE A 80 -13.77 -3.45 -17.31
CA ILE A 80 -14.11 -2.07 -17.69
C ILE A 80 -14.43 -2.01 -19.16
N ARG A 81 -15.69 -2.22 -19.52
CA ARG A 81 -16.12 -2.27 -20.93
C ARG A 81 -16.07 -0.92 -21.64
N ASP A 82 -16.43 0.13 -20.93
CA ASP A 82 -16.45 1.53 -21.43
C ASP A 82 -15.84 2.44 -20.38
N PRO A 83 -14.56 2.83 -20.53
CA PRO A 83 -13.88 3.70 -19.59
C PRO A 83 -14.44 5.13 -19.55
N PHE A 84 -15.19 5.55 -20.57
CA PHE A 84 -15.83 6.85 -20.67
C PHE A 84 -17.29 6.85 -20.23
N SER A 85 -17.82 5.72 -19.77
CA SER A 85 -19.22 5.63 -19.34
C SER A 85 -19.51 6.60 -18.18
N PRO A 86 -20.55 7.46 -18.30
CA PRO A 86 -20.94 8.36 -17.20
C PRO A 86 -21.37 7.61 -15.94
N LEU A 87 -21.76 6.33 -16.07
CA LEU A 87 -22.17 5.50 -14.94
C LEU A 87 -21.02 5.17 -13.98
N ARG A 88 -19.77 5.32 -14.42
CA ARG A 88 -18.61 5.14 -13.57
C ARG A 88 -18.43 6.28 -12.56
N GLY A 89 -19.01 7.46 -12.82
CA GLY A 89 -18.76 8.64 -11.98
C GLY A 89 -17.27 8.98 -11.90
N ALA A 90 -16.53 8.70 -12.98
CA ALA A 90 -15.09 8.89 -13.03
C ALA A 90 -14.72 10.38 -12.93
N VAL A 91 -13.58 10.63 -12.28
CA VAL A 91 -13.01 11.97 -12.13
C VAL A 91 -11.65 12.06 -12.80
N SER A 92 -11.11 13.26 -12.94
CA SER A 92 -9.76 13.42 -13.49
C SER A 92 -8.68 12.85 -12.56
N GLU A 93 -7.54 12.41 -13.11
CA GLU A 93 -6.35 12.01 -12.32
C GLU A 93 -6.00 13.07 -11.27
N GLN A 94 -6.08 14.35 -11.65
CA GLN A 94 -5.72 15.45 -10.76
C GLN A 94 -6.66 15.54 -9.54
N GLU A 95 -7.94 15.37 -9.74
CA GLU A 95 -8.94 15.41 -8.66
C GLU A 95 -8.75 14.23 -7.71
N ALA A 96 -8.69 13.01 -8.25
CA ALA A 96 -8.49 11.79 -7.46
C ALA A 96 -7.22 11.87 -6.61
N LEU A 97 -6.08 12.20 -7.23
CA LEU A 97 -4.80 12.29 -6.52
C LEU A 97 -4.79 13.40 -5.46
N LYS A 98 -5.43 14.55 -5.71
CA LYS A 98 -5.52 15.63 -4.70
C LYS A 98 -6.29 15.19 -3.46
N GLU A 99 -7.43 14.52 -3.61
CA GLU A 99 -8.24 14.07 -2.48
C GLU A 99 -7.55 12.91 -1.73
N ILE A 100 -6.95 11.94 -2.44
CA ILE A 100 -6.13 10.90 -1.83
C ILE A 100 -4.97 11.51 -1.02
N TYR A 101 -4.24 12.46 -1.58
CA TYR A 101 -3.11 13.10 -0.89
C TYR A 101 -3.52 13.98 0.29
N LYS A 102 -4.71 14.53 0.26
CA LYS A 102 -5.29 15.26 1.39
C LYS A 102 -5.57 14.33 2.56
N LEU A 103 -6.20 13.17 2.30
CA LEU A 103 -6.42 12.13 3.29
C LEU A 103 -5.09 11.64 3.88
N ILE A 104 -4.14 11.23 3.02
CA ILE A 104 -2.84 10.73 3.45
C ILE A 104 -2.13 11.74 4.34
N ARG A 105 -2.06 13.02 3.96
CA ARG A 105 -1.37 14.06 4.75
C ARG A 105 -2.04 14.30 6.11
N LYS A 106 -3.37 14.25 6.17
CA LYS A 106 -4.12 14.38 7.42
C LYS A 106 -3.74 13.28 8.39
N GLU A 107 -3.78 12.03 7.95
CA GLU A 107 -3.53 10.87 8.81
C GLU A 107 -2.04 10.66 9.10
N GLN A 108 -1.17 10.91 8.14
CA GLN A 108 0.28 10.94 8.34
C GLN A 108 0.68 11.93 9.44
N LYS A 109 0.08 13.14 9.45
CA LYS A 109 0.30 14.14 10.50
C LYS A 109 -0.24 13.68 11.85
N ALA A 110 -1.41 13.06 11.89
CA ALA A 110 -1.99 12.51 13.11
C ALA A 110 -1.13 11.39 13.71
N ALA A 111 -0.48 10.57 12.86
CA ALA A 111 0.46 9.52 13.26
C ALA A 111 1.89 10.03 13.56
N ASP A 112 2.13 11.35 13.53
CA ASP A 112 3.44 11.99 13.72
C ASP A 112 4.52 11.44 12.77
N CYS A 113 4.13 11.02 11.57
CA CYS A 113 5.03 10.50 10.55
C CYS A 113 5.49 11.62 9.61
N SER A 114 6.70 11.50 9.07
CA SER A 114 7.32 12.54 8.24
C SER A 114 7.00 12.39 6.75
N ARG A 115 6.74 11.19 6.27
CA ARG A 115 6.53 10.87 4.86
C ARG A 115 5.70 9.60 4.69
N ALA A 116 4.86 9.55 3.65
CA ALA A 116 4.18 8.31 3.28
C ALA A 116 5.11 7.38 2.51
N ILE A 117 4.90 6.07 2.68
CA ILE A 117 5.50 5.01 1.88
C ILE A 117 4.39 4.16 1.29
N MET A 118 4.46 3.91 -0.01
CA MET A 118 3.49 3.07 -0.69
C MET A 118 3.67 1.61 -0.32
N VAL A 119 2.57 0.95 -0.05
CA VAL A 119 2.45 -0.51 0.07
C VAL A 119 1.59 -0.98 -1.09
N ALA A 120 2.03 -1.94 -1.88
CA ALA A 120 1.22 -2.51 -2.95
C ALA A 120 1.66 -3.94 -3.28
N HIS A 121 0.87 -4.66 -4.07
CA HIS A 121 1.22 -6.00 -4.52
C HIS A 121 1.89 -5.94 -5.91
N ASN A 122 3.21 -6.11 -5.99
CA ASN A 122 4.09 -5.70 -7.09
C ASN A 122 4.22 -4.17 -7.20
N ALA A 123 4.53 -3.54 -6.10
CA ALA A 123 4.46 -2.10 -5.85
C ALA A 123 5.17 -1.19 -6.88
N ALA A 124 6.12 -1.70 -7.65
CA ALA A 124 6.78 -0.93 -8.71
C ALA A 124 5.80 -0.53 -9.83
N PHE A 125 4.79 -1.38 -10.09
CA PHE A 125 3.75 -1.12 -11.07
C PHE A 125 2.86 0.06 -10.65
N ASP A 126 2.25 -0.03 -9.48
CA ASP A 126 1.36 1.01 -8.94
C ASP A 126 2.09 2.35 -8.78
N LEU A 127 3.31 2.30 -8.22
CA LEU A 127 4.13 3.50 -8.06
C LEU A 127 4.47 4.14 -9.42
N GLY A 128 4.70 3.33 -10.44
CA GLY A 128 4.95 3.80 -11.81
C GLY A 128 3.78 4.62 -12.36
N PHE A 129 2.55 4.08 -12.27
CA PHE A 129 1.34 4.78 -12.73
C PHE A 129 1.03 6.02 -11.90
N VAL A 130 1.15 5.95 -10.57
CA VAL A 130 0.95 7.11 -9.69
C VAL A 130 1.98 8.21 -9.99
N ASN A 131 3.25 7.88 -10.25
CA ASN A 131 4.27 8.86 -10.62
C ASN A 131 3.99 9.49 -11.98
N ALA A 132 3.63 8.70 -12.99
CA ALA A 132 3.28 9.22 -14.32
C ALA A 132 2.07 10.16 -14.26
N ALA A 133 1.02 9.80 -13.49
CA ALA A 133 -0.14 10.68 -13.27
C ALA A 133 0.25 11.98 -12.53
N ASN A 134 1.16 11.91 -11.54
CA ASN A 134 1.69 13.10 -10.87
C ASN A 134 2.40 14.05 -11.83
N GLU A 135 3.20 13.51 -12.76
CA GLU A 135 3.92 14.29 -13.78
C GLU A 135 2.95 14.93 -14.75
N ARG A 136 1.97 14.18 -15.29
CA ARG A 136 0.92 14.72 -16.17
C ARG A 136 0.14 15.85 -15.50
N CYS A 137 -0.23 15.66 -14.24
CA CYS A 137 -0.98 16.64 -13.44
C CYS A 137 -0.10 17.76 -12.86
N LYS A 138 1.22 17.72 -13.03
CA LYS A 138 2.20 18.67 -12.48
C LYS A 138 2.07 18.87 -10.96
N LEU A 139 1.80 17.79 -10.23
CA LEU A 139 1.63 17.83 -8.78
C LEU A 139 2.98 17.97 -8.08
N LYS A 140 3.21 19.10 -7.40
CA LYS A 140 4.50 19.42 -6.75
C LYS A 140 4.68 18.82 -5.35
N ARG A 141 3.59 18.47 -4.67
CA ARG A 141 3.61 18.00 -3.27
C ARG A 141 3.05 16.59 -3.19
N VAL A 142 3.86 15.62 -3.61
CA VAL A 142 3.53 14.20 -3.52
C VAL A 142 3.90 13.69 -2.12
N PRO A 143 2.98 13.05 -1.37
CA PRO A 143 3.27 12.57 -0.02
C PRO A 143 4.17 11.35 -0.01
N PHE A 144 4.14 10.53 -1.06
CA PHE A 144 4.89 9.29 -1.14
C PHE A 144 6.40 9.49 -1.27
N HIS A 145 7.14 8.52 -0.78
CA HIS A 145 8.56 8.39 -1.09
C HIS A 145 8.71 8.10 -2.60
N PRO A 146 9.66 8.73 -3.32
CA PRO A 146 9.70 8.67 -4.78
C PRO A 146 10.03 7.29 -5.35
N PHE A 147 10.66 6.40 -4.57
CA PHE A 147 11.10 5.08 -5.04
C PHE A 147 11.08 3.98 -3.97
N ALA A 148 10.94 4.31 -2.67
CA ALA A 148 10.86 3.27 -1.65
C ALA A 148 9.41 2.82 -1.46
N THR A 149 9.21 1.51 -1.42
CA THR A 149 7.91 0.87 -1.24
C THR A 149 8.02 -0.31 -0.26
N PHE A 150 6.88 -0.76 0.24
CA PHE A 150 6.71 -2.11 0.78
C PHE A 150 5.96 -2.94 -0.26
N ASP A 151 6.60 -3.97 -0.77
CA ASP A 151 6.02 -4.87 -1.77
C ASP A 151 5.46 -6.13 -1.11
N THR A 152 4.14 -6.27 -1.13
CA THR A 152 3.47 -7.42 -0.49
C THR A 152 3.65 -8.72 -1.26
N ALA A 153 3.96 -8.72 -2.56
CA ALA A 153 4.32 -9.92 -3.28
C ALA A 153 5.64 -10.50 -2.74
N THR A 154 6.64 -9.64 -2.51
CA THR A 154 7.91 -10.02 -1.88
C THR A 154 7.71 -10.49 -0.43
N LEU A 155 6.93 -9.74 0.35
CA LEU A 155 6.68 -10.07 1.76
C LEU A 155 5.90 -11.37 1.91
N SER A 156 4.89 -11.62 1.08
CA SER A 156 4.12 -12.86 1.12
C SER A 156 4.90 -14.05 0.54
N GLY A 157 5.78 -13.80 -0.43
CA GLY A 157 6.76 -14.79 -0.88
C GLY A 157 7.62 -15.28 0.26
N LEU A 158 8.11 -14.37 1.10
CA LEU A 158 8.89 -14.70 2.30
C LEU A 158 8.04 -15.39 3.39
N ALA A 159 6.83 -14.86 3.68
CA ALA A 159 6.02 -15.30 4.81
C ALA A 159 5.23 -16.58 4.54
N TYR A 160 4.80 -16.82 3.30
CA TYR A 160 3.86 -17.86 2.89
C TYR A 160 4.27 -18.66 1.66
N GLY A 161 5.39 -18.33 1.00
CA GLY A 161 5.82 -18.97 -0.23
C GLY A 161 4.92 -18.68 -1.44
N GLN A 162 4.15 -17.57 -1.41
CA GLN A 162 3.20 -17.19 -2.45
C GLN A 162 3.41 -15.73 -2.86
N THR A 163 3.36 -15.47 -4.19
CA THR A 163 3.57 -14.13 -4.76
C THR A 163 2.37 -13.63 -5.58
N VAL A 164 1.31 -14.40 -5.69
CA VAL A 164 0.05 -14.01 -6.32
C VAL A 164 -0.94 -13.65 -5.21
N LEU A 165 -1.57 -12.49 -5.25
CA LEU A 165 -2.40 -11.94 -4.18
C LEU A 165 -3.44 -12.94 -3.65
N ALA A 166 -4.28 -13.49 -4.52
CA ALA A 166 -5.30 -14.46 -4.13
C ALA A 166 -4.71 -15.71 -3.44
N LYS A 167 -3.56 -16.21 -3.91
CA LYS A 167 -2.88 -17.36 -3.31
C LYS A 167 -2.22 -17.00 -1.98
N ALA A 168 -1.67 -15.78 -1.87
CA ALA A 168 -1.08 -15.24 -0.66
C ALA A 168 -2.12 -15.05 0.45
N CYS A 169 -3.27 -14.45 0.12
CA CYS A 169 -4.41 -14.30 1.04
C CYS A 169 -4.89 -15.67 1.56
N LYS A 170 -5.10 -16.63 0.65
CA LYS A 170 -5.49 -17.99 1.04
C LYS A 170 -4.45 -18.67 1.93
N ALA A 171 -3.17 -18.54 1.63
CA ALA A 171 -2.09 -19.11 2.45
C ALA A 171 -1.95 -18.40 3.81
N ALA A 172 -2.37 -17.14 3.90
CA ALA A 172 -2.48 -16.39 5.15
C ALA A 172 -3.72 -16.76 5.99
N GLY A 173 -4.64 -17.58 5.47
CA GLY A 173 -5.91 -17.95 6.10
C GLY A 173 -7.02 -16.90 5.89
N MET A 174 -6.87 -16.02 4.91
CA MET A 174 -7.87 -15.02 4.53
C MET A 174 -8.81 -15.59 3.45
N GLU A 175 -10.05 -15.14 3.46
CA GLU A 175 -10.98 -15.40 2.36
C GLU A 175 -10.64 -14.46 1.19
N PHE A 176 -10.73 -14.98 -0.05
CA PHE A 176 -10.54 -14.21 -1.27
C PHE A 176 -11.58 -14.59 -2.29
N ASP A 177 -12.44 -13.64 -2.68
CA ASP A 177 -13.47 -13.85 -3.69
C ASP A 177 -12.93 -13.47 -5.08
N ASN A 178 -12.68 -14.47 -5.92
CA ASN A 178 -12.17 -14.25 -7.27
C ASN A 178 -13.16 -13.47 -8.19
N ARG A 179 -14.42 -13.30 -7.79
CA ARG A 179 -15.39 -12.53 -8.57
C ARG A 179 -15.23 -11.02 -8.34
N GLU A 180 -14.69 -10.64 -7.18
CA GLU A 180 -14.40 -9.25 -6.83
C GLU A 180 -12.97 -8.85 -7.20
N ALA A 181 -12.12 -9.81 -7.57
CA ALA A 181 -10.76 -9.57 -8.03
C ALA A 181 -10.73 -8.64 -9.25
N HIS A 182 -9.64 -7.90 -9.40
CA HIS A 182 -9.47 -6.88 -10.44
C HIS A 182 -10.41 -5.67 -10.27
N SER A 183 -10.71 -5.34 -9.02
CA SER A 183 -11.26 -4.07 -8.59
C SER A 183 -10.24 -3.43 -7.65
N ALA A 184 -9.79 -2.22 -7.96
CA ALA A 184 -8.81 -1.52 -7.14
C ALA A 184 -9.27 -1.42 -5.67
N LEU A 185 -10.57 -1.27 -5.43
CA LEU A 185 -11.12 -1.24 -4.07
C LEU A 185 -10.92 -2.57 -3.34
N TYR A 186 -11.31 -3.68 -3.95
CA TYR A 186 -11.22 -5.00 -3.32
C TYR A 186 -9.76 -5.42 -3.13
N ASP A 187 -8.94 -5.30 -4.18
CA ASP A 187 -7.55 -5.73 -4.15
C ASP A 187 -6.72 -4.89 -3.17
N THR A 188 -6.99 -3.56 -3.04
CA THR A 188 -6.36 -2.73 -2.00
C THR A 188 -6.74 -3.19 -0.60
N GLN A 189 -8.02 -3.51 -0.34
CA GLN A 189 -8.46 -4.00 0.97
C GLN A 189 -7.81 -5.33 1.33
N GLN A 190 -7.78 -6.29 0.41
CA GLN A 190 -7.11 -7.58 0.60
C GLN A 190 -5.59 -7.40 0.82
N THR A 191 -4.96 -6.52 0.06
CA THR A 191 -3.53 -6.20 0.22
C THR A 191 -3.25 -5.54 1.57
N ALA A 192 -4.15 -4.69 2.08
CA ALA A 192 -4.02 -4.05 3.39
C ALA A 192 -4.10 -5.08 4.53
N GLU A 193 -5.08 -5.96 4.49
CA GLU A 193 -5.22 -7.05 5.46
C GLU A 193 -4.00 -8.00 5.43
N LEU A 194 -3.56 -8.37 4.22
CA LEU A 194 -2.38 -9.22 4.03
C LEU A 194 -1.12 -8.56 4.61
N PHE A 195 -0.89 -7.29 4.32
CA PHE A 195 0.26 -6.53 4.85
C PHE A 195 0.21 -6.46 6.38
N CYS A 196 -0.93 -6.06 6.94
CA CYS A 196 -1.12 -6.00 8.39
C CYS A 196 -0.88 -7.38 9.04
N GLY A 197 -1.45 -8.44 8.48
CA GLY A 197 -1.28 -9.80 8.97
C GLY A 197 0.18 -10.25 8.97
N ILE A 198 0.94 -9.98 7.91
CA ILE A 198 2.38 -10.31 7.82
C ILE A 198 3.17 -9.54 8.87
N VAL A 199 2.95 -8.22 8.98
CA VAL A 199 3.69 -7.36 9.92
C VAL A 199 3.38 -7.74 11.37
N ASN A 200 2.12 -8.02 11.70
CA ASN A 200 1.69 -8.45 13.03
C ASN A 200 2.27 -9.83 13.37
N LYS A 201 2.16 -10.80 12.46
CA LYS A 201 2.77 -12.12 12.62
C LYS A 201 4.27 -12.04 12.86
N TRP A 202 4.98 -11.20 12.11
CA TRP A 202 6.41 -10.97 12.30
C TRP A 202 6.72 -10.44 13.70
N LYS A 203 5.90 -9.51 14.22
CA LYS A 203 5.99 -9.01 15.59
C LYS A 203 5.83 -10.14 16.62
N TYR A 204 4.81 -10.99 16.49
CA TYR A 204 4.56 -12.12 17.40
C TYR A 204 5.66 -13.18 17.35
N LEU A 205 6.30 -13.38 16.21
CA LEU A 205 7.48 -14.25 16.09
C LEU A 205 8.77 -13.64 16.69
N GLY A 206 8.66 -12.47 17.31
CA GLY A 206 9.78 -11.79 17.94
C GLY A 206 10.65 -10.97 17.00
N GLY A 207 10.18 -10.74 15.75
CA GLY A 207 10.80 -9.80 14.83
C GLY A 207 10.74 -8.36 15.36
N TRP A 208 11.48 -7.44 14.76
CA TRP A 208 11.62 -6.02 15.11
C TRP A 208 11.94 -5.73 16.59
N TYR A 209 11.15 -6.23 17.56
CA TYR A 209 11.38 -6.02 19.01
C TYR A 209 12.42 -6.99 19.60
N ALA A 210 12.39 -8.25 19.22
CA ALA A 210 13.33 -9.25 19.72
C ALA A 210 14.74 -9.05 19.16
N CYS A 211 14.89 -8.49 17.96
CA CYS A 211 16.19 -8.11 17.43
C CYS A 211 16.90 -7.09 18.33
N ARG A 212 16.19 -6.10 18.89
CA ARG A 212 16.78 -5.15 19.85
C ARG A 212 17.21 -5.85 21.15
N ARG A 213 16.41 -6.75 21.68
CA ARG A 213 16.74 -7.47 22.94
C ARG A 213 17.93 -8.44 22.76
N ARG A 214 18.03 -9.16 21.64
CA ARG A 214 19.15 -10.08 21.38
C ARG A 214 20.48 -9.37 21.14
N ILE A 215 20.48 -8.21 20.51
CA ILE A 215 21.71 -7.41 20.32
C ILE A 215 22.22 -6.92 21.68
N ILE A 216 21.36 -6.43 22.56
CA ILE A 216 21.74 -5.98 23.91
C ILE A 216 22.25 -7.14 24.77
N SER A 217 21.65 -8.34 24.70
CA SER A 217 22.09 -9.51 25.46
C SER A 217 23.42 -10.08 24.97
N LYS A 218 23.72 -10.04 23.67
CA LYS A 218 25.02 -10.48 23.13
C LYS A 218 26.16 -9.53 23.50
N HIS A 219 25.95 -8.23 23.59
CA HIS A 219 26.97 -7.28 24.04
C HIS A 219 27.28 -7.43 25.52
N ASN A 220 26.31 -7.87 26.35
CA ASN A 220 26.57 -8.14 27.77
C ASN A 220 27.27 -9.47 28.04
N ILE A 221 27.34 -10.40 27.05
CA ILE A 221 28.02 -11.70 27.21
C ILE A 221 29.52 -11.58 26.80
N LEU A 222 29.88 -10.63 25.93
CA LEU A 222 31.26 -10.42 25.49
C LEU A 222 32.06 -9.46 26.42
N GLY A 223 31.44 -8.91 27.45
CA GLY A 223 32.08 -8.03 28.43
C GLY A 223 32.54 -8.72 29.75
N LYS A 224 32.56 -10.04 29.81
CA LYS A 224 33.08 -10.79 30.96
C LYS A 224 34.01 -11.92 30.48
N VAL A 225 35.19 -11.54 30.02
CA VAL A 225 36.39 -12.37 30.01
C VAL A 225 37.54 -11.46 30.41
#